data_67e68ac0014f0aab6271e6bcc2ff4d27
#
_entry.id   67e68ac0014f0aab6271e6bcc2ff4d27
#
_cell.length_a   1.000
_cell.length_b   1.000
_cell.length_c   1.000
_cell.angle_alpha   90.00
_cell.angle_beta   90.00
_cell.angle_gamma   90.00
#
_symmetry.space_group_name_H-M   'P 1'
#
loop_
_entity.id
_entity.type
_entity.pdbx_description
1 polymer ?
#
loop_
_entity_poly.entity_id
_entity_poly.type
_entity_poly.pdbx_seq_one_letter_code
_entity_poly.pdbx_strand_id
1 'polypeptide(L)'
;PTIRLSDVVAVGEATIVYDREGNEIDQYVSTNSNRLSVGMDEIPDYMGKAFVAIEDERFYQHNGIDFKSIIRAGYQFFKTGGEEAQGASTITQQLLKNTVFTDWTSEGNNKIKKIKRKIQEQYLALEITKYYSKDEILLRYMNAINLGQNTLGVESASLRYFGKHCSELTISECAVIASITQNPSKYNPIRHPEENVKRREKCLTKMLELGFITQAQYDEAMADTDAVYERIGLYDIDYQEANATTGSYFSDAVYEQVKQDLILAGYNETMAETLLTSGGLRVESTLDPKIQNILNEEYADASNYPENVKWYLNYALTIISPDGTKNNFSKENMMTWFKQNQNSKFNLIFSSQDDAYAAVDTYRSAMLAQLGVEDNADNYEETISMTPQPQSAMVIEEQNTGYVVAMIGG
;
A
#
# COMPACT_ATOMS: atom_id res chain seq x y z
N PRO A 1 18.57 -21.90 3.72
CA PRO A 1 17.80 -21.39 2.61
C PRO A 1 18.66 -20.43 1.83
N THR A 2 18.85 -20.74 0.54
CA THR A 2 19.60 -19.88 -0.38
C THR A 2 18.66 -18.73 -0.71
N ILE A 3 18.94 -17.53 -0.19
CA ILE A 3 18.21 -16.32 -0.56
C ILE A 3 18.62 -16.02 -2.01
N ARG A 4 17.66 -15.98 -2.92
CA ARG A 4 17.90 -15.63 -4.32
C ARG A 4 17.82 -14.12 -4.46
N LEU A 5 18.48 -13.57 -5.46
CA LEU A 5 18.39 -12.14 -5.77
C LEU A 5 16.95 -11.70 -6.05
N SER A 6 16.15 -12.60 -6.66
CA SER A 6 14.71 -12.42 -6.84
C SER A 6 13.94 -12.19 -5.53
N ASP A 7 14.43 -12.73 -4.41
CA ASP A 7 13.82 -12.53 -3.09
C ASP A 7 14.06 -11.10 -2.56
N VAL A 8 15.01 -10.38 -3.17
CA VAL A 8 15.39 -9.00 -2.82
C VAL A 8 14.69 -7.99 -3.74
N VAL A 9 14.24 -8.43 -4.91
CA VAL A 9 13.68 -7.59 -5.97
C VAL A 9 12.26 -7.14 -5.67
N ALA A 10 11.51 -7.92 -4.88
CA ALA A 10 10.11 -7.67 -4.58
C ALA A 10 9.92 -6.53 -3.58
N VAL A 11 10.06 -5.28 -4.01
CA VAL A 11 9.90 -4.17 -3.08
C VAL A 11 9.32 -2.91 -3.69
N GLY A 12 8.01 -2.84 -3.59
CA GLY A 12 7.32 -1.57 -3.62
C GLY A 12 6.94 -1.02 -4.98
N GLU A 13 7.21 -1.75 -6.06
CA GLU A 13 6.70 -1.40 -7.38
C GLU A 13 5.49 -2.26 -7.73
N ALA A 14 4.41 -1.63 -8.19
CA ALA A 14 3.25 -2.33 -8.72
C ALA A 14 3.65 -3.22 -9.91
N THR A 15 3.04 -4.38 -10.02
CA THR A 15 3.13 -5.18 -11.23
C THR A 15 2.19 -4.58 -12.27
N ILE A 16 2.70 -4.29 -13.46
CA ILE A 16 1.91 -3.71 -14.54
C ILE A 16 1.56 -4.82 -15.55
N VAL A 17 0.29 -4.88 -15.90
CA VAL A 17 -0.26 -5.81 -16.88
C VAL A 17 -0.49 -5.09 -18.20
N TYR A 18 -0.01 -5.68 -19.28
CA TYR A 18 -0.13 -5.14 -20.64
C TYR A 18 -0.98 -6.06 -21.51
N ASP A 19 -1.71 -5.46 -22.46
CA ASP A 19 -2.37 -6.19 -23.53
C ASP A 19 -1.37 -6.67 -24.58
N ARG A 20 -1.85 -7.40 -25.61
CA ARG A 20 -0.99 -7.91 -26.70
C ARG A 20 -0.41 -6.82 -27.62
N GLU A 21 -0.92 -5.58 -27.54
CA GLU A 21 -0.41 -4.42 -28.27
C GLU A 21 0.59 -3.60 -27.44
N GLY A 22 0.78 -3.94 -26.15
CA GLY A 22 1.71 -3.30 -25.21
C GLY A 22 1.11 -2.10 -24.47
N ASN A 23 -0.21 -1.93 -24.50
CA ASN A 23 -0.88 -0.91 -23.68
C ASN A 23 -1.09 -1.45 -22.26
N GLU A 24 -0.95 -0.59 -21.26
CA GLU A 24 -1.27 -0.91 -19.88
C GLU A 24 -2.78 -1.12 -19.72
N ILE A 25 -3.18 -2.24 -19.10
CA ILE A 25 -4.58 -2.60 -18.88
C ILE A 25 -4.93 -2.71 -17.39
N ASP A 26 -3.95 -2.97 -16.55
CA ASP A 26 -4.13 -3.05 -15.11
C ASP A 26 -2.79 -2.98 -14.36
N GLN A 27 -2.87 -2.75 -13.05
CA GLN A 27 -1.75 -2.84 -12.14
C GLN A 27 -2.14 -3.62 -10.88
N TYR A 28 -1.26 -4.52 -10.45
CA TYR A 28 -1.49 -5.23 -9.19
C TYR A 28 -0.75 -4.55 -8.05
N VAL A 29 -1.52 -4.07 -7.09
CA VAL A 29 -1.03 -3.43 -5.86
C VAL A 29 -1.56 -4.20 -4.65
N SER A 30 -0.83 -4.13 -3.54
CA SER A 30 -1.33 -4.74 -2.30
C SER A 30 -2.48 -3.92 -1.73
N THR A 31 -3.69 -4.45 -1.75
CA THR A 31 -4.92 -3.81 -1.23
C THR A 31 -4.87 -3.51 0.27
N ASN A 32 -3.96 -4.16 1.01
CA ASN A 32 -3.69 -3.90 2.42
C ASN A 32 -2.44 -3.04 2.65
N SER A 33 -1.84 -2.48 1.60
CA SER A 33 -0.62 -1.71 1.75
C SER A 33 -0.96 -0.24 2.02
N ASN A 34 -0.53 0.25 3.17
CA ASN A 34 -0.49 1.68 3.49
C ASN A 34 0.67 2.36 2.73
N ARG A 35 0.87 1.98 1.48
CA ARG A 35 1.95 2.39 0.61
C ARG A 35 1.39 2.90 -0.70
N LEU A 36 1.88 4.04 -1.10
CA LEU A 36 1.76 4.59 -2.45
C LEU A 36 3.16 4.69 -3.01
N SER A 37 3.43 3.97 -4.09
CA SER A 37 4.73 4.00 -4.76
C SER A 37 4.74 5.10 -5.81
N VAL A 38 5.83 5.82 -5.89
CA VAL A 38 6.05 6.91 -6.85
C VAL A 38 7.39 6.73 -7.55
N GLY A 39 7.49 7.24 -8.77
CA GLY A 39 8.72 7.29 -9.54
C GLY A 39 9.74 8.28 -8.98
N MET A 40 11.00 8.19 -9.41
CA MET A 40 12.06 9.11 -8.97
C MET A 40 11.79 10.55 -9.45
N ASP A 41 11.11 10.72 -10.56
CA ASP A 41 10.70 12.01 -11.13
C ASP A 41 9.56 12.69 -10.36
N GLU A 42 8.83 11.92 -9.56
CA GLU A 42 7.76 12.41 -8.67
C GLU A 42 8.28 12.77 -7.27
N ILE A 43 9.51 12.38 -6.93
CA ILE A 43 10.12 12.66 -5.62
C ILE A 43 11.06 13.87 -5.74
N PRO A 44 10.92 14.91 -4.89
CA PRO A 44 11.84 16.02 -4.91
C PRO A 44 13.28 15.56 -4.59
N ASP A 45 14.26 16.06 -5.33
CA ASP A 45 15.68 15.72 -5.13
C ASP A 45 16.15 15.92 -3.67
N TYR A 46 15.60 16.90 -2.97
CA TYR A 46 15.88 17.16 -1.56
C TYR A 46 15.40 16.06 -0.61
N MET A 47 14.40 15.27 -0.98
CA MET A 47 13.94 14.14 -0.17
C MET A 47 15.01 13.05 -0.08
N GLY A 48 15.52 12.61 -1.23
CA GLY A 48 16.62 11.63 -1.28
C GLY A 48 17.87 12.14 -0.56
N LYS A 49 18.22 13.41 -0.77
CA LYS A 49 19.35 14.07 -0.10
C LYS A 49 19.16 14.14 1.42
N ALA A 50 17.94 14.39 1.92
CA ALA A 50 17.64 14.40 3.34
C ALA A 50 17.85 13.01 3.98
N PHE A 51 17.35 11.94 3.35
CA PHE A 51 17.59 10.58 3.83
C PHE A 51 19.07 10.21 3.83
N VAL A 52 19.79 10.52 2.75
CA VAL A 52 21.24 10.28 2.67
C VAL A 52 21.97 11.03 3.79
N ALA A 53 21.65 12.30 4.00
CA ALA A 53 22.29 13.14 5.01
C ALA A 53 22.10 12.61 6.44
N ILE A 54 20.90 12.11 6.79
CA ILE A 54 20.59 11.73 8.16
C ILE A 54 20.87 10.26 8.47
N GLU A 55 20.78 9.37 7.47
CA GLU A 55 20.89 7.92 7.65
C GLU A 55 22.23 7.36 7.15
N ASP A 56 22.79 7.89 6.04
CA ASP A 56 23.93 7.26 5.37
C ASP A 56 24.72 8.29 4.54
N GLU A 57 25.42 9.20 5.21
CA GLU A 57 26.13 10.34 4.58
C GLU A 57 27.12 9.94 3.46
N ARG A 58 27.56 8.68 3.45
CA ARG A 58 28.46 8.12 2.43
C ARG A 58 27.78 7.12 1.51
N PHE A 59 26.48 7.16 1.39
CA PHE A 59 25.68 6.23 0.61
C PHE A 59 26.24 5.99 -0.80
N TYR A 60 26.63 7.04 -1.50
CA TYR A 60 27.16 6.97 -2.86
C TYR A 60 28.63 6.50 -2.93
N GLN A 61 29.33 6.36 -1.79
CA GLN A 61 30.76 6.06 -1.73
C GLN A 61 31.07 4.60 -1.39
N HIS A 62 30.09 3.84 -0.87
CA HIS A 62 30.30 2.45 -0.46
C HIS A 62 29.41 1.47 -1.25
N ASN A 63 29.76 0.20 -1.25
CA ASN A 63 29.08 -0.86 -2.00
C ASN A 63 28.08 -1.63 -1.09
N GLY A 64 27.08 -0.92 -0.52
CA GLY A 64 26.05 -1.53 0.32
C GLY A 64 26.39 -1.62 1.81
N ILE A 65 27.68 -1.64 2.17
CA ILE A 65 28.17 -1.64 3.55
C ILE A 65 29.16 -0.50 3.74
N ASP A 66 28.99 0.27 4.81
CA ASP A 66 29.93 1.31 5.20
C ASP A 66 30.87 0.84 6.32
N PHE A 67 32.01 0.27 5.92
CA PHE A 67 33.03 -0.22 6.87
C PHE A 67 33.59 0.89 7.78
N LYS A 68 33.70 2.13 7.29
CA LYS A 68 34.20 3.25 8.11
C LYS A 68 33.21 3.59 9.22
N SER A 69 31.89 3.57 8.94
CA SER A 69 30.84 3.75 9.96
C SER A 69 30.82 2.59 10.95
N ILE A 70 31.03 1.36 10.54
CA ILE A 70 31.10 0.20 11.44
C ILE A 70 32.27 0.35 12.42
N ILE A 71 33.47 0.70 11.93
CA ILE A 71 34.64 0.92 12.76
C ILE A 71 34.42 2.08 13.72
N ARG A 72 33.86 3.20 13.25
CA ARG A 72 33.50 4.37 14.06
C ARG A 72 32.52 4.01 15.18
N ALA A 73 31.43 3.29 14.83
CA ALA A 73 30.44 2.86 15.80
C ALA A 73 31.03 1.89 16.84
N GLY A 74 31.89 0.96 16.41
CA GLY A 74 32.60 0.06 17.31
C GLY A 74 33.51 0.81 18.29
N TYR A 75 34.28 1.78 17.80
CA TYR A 75 35.14 2.62 18.64
C TYR A 75 34.33 3.44 19.67
N GLN A 76 33.23 4.05 19.23
CA GLN A 76 32.34 4.79 20.13
C GLN A 76 31.74 3.88 21.22
N PHE A 77 31.26 2.69 20.83
CA PHE A 77 30.70 1.71 21.75
C PHE A 77 31.71 1.33 22.86
N PHE A 78 32.97 1.09 22.47
CA PHE A 78 34.03 0.82 23.45
C PHE A 78 34.34 2.02 24.35
N LYS A 79 34.35 3.24 23.78
CA LYS A 79 34.67 4.47 24.50
C LYS A 79 33.58 4.86 25.50
N THR A 80 32.32 4.64 25.20
CA THR A 80 31.18 5.02 26.03
C THR A 80 30.66 3.88 26.92
N GLY A 81 31.32 2.74 26.95
CA GLY A 81 30.89 1.58 27.74
C GLY A 81 29.56 0.98 27.27
N GLY A 82 29.16 1.27 26.03
CA GLY A 82 27.90 0.76 25.44
C GLY A 82 26.69 1.69 25.57
N GLU A 83 26.85 2.86 26.16
CA GLU A 83 25.74 3.81 26.37
C GLU A 83 25.34 4.57 25.08
N GLU A 84 26.25 4.78 24.15
CA GLU A 84 25.98 5.43 22.86
C GLU A 84 26.25 4.49 21.69
N ALA A 85 25.22 3.80 21.22
CA ALA A 85 25.28 3.04 19.96
C ALA A 85 24.92 3.97 18.79
N GLN A 86 25.92 4.52 18.09
CA GLN A 86 25.67 5.18 16.80
C GLN A 86 25.24 4.16 15.75
N GLY A 87 24.20 4.47 14.97
CA GLY A 87 23.75 3.63 13.87
C GLY A 87 24.84 3.50 12.80
N ALA A 88 25.20 2.28 12.45
CA ALA A 88 26.14 1.97 11.37
C ALA A 88 25.48 1.22 10.21
N SER A 89 24.14 1.14 10.21
CA SER A 89 23.39 0.49 9.14
C SER A 89 23.21 1.44 7.96
N THR A 90 23.53 0.99 6.77
CA THR A 90 23.36 1.75 5.54
C THR A 90 21.90 1.76 5.08
N ILE A 91 21.54 2.70 4.17
CA ILE A 91 20.24 2.73 3.48
C ILE A 91 19.97 1.38 2.82
N THR A 92 20.96 0.78 2.14
CA THR A 92 20.84 -0.55 1.52
C THR A 92 20.47 -1.64 2.52
N GLN A 93 21.10 -1.66 3.70
CA GLN A 93 20.78 -2.62 4.76
C GLN A 93 19.39 -2.39 5.38
N GLN A 94 18.99 -1.12 5.51
CA GLN A 94 17.66 -0.77 6.01
C GLN A 94 16.56 -1.17 5.01
N LEU A 95 16.80 -0.98 3.70
CA LEU A 95 15.91 -1.48 2.65
C LEU A 95 15.69 -2.99 2.81
N LEU A 96 16.76 -3.78 2.84
CA LEU A 96 16.68 -5.24 3.01
C LEU A 96 15.98 -5.66 4.29
N LYS A 97 16.24 -4.98 5.39
CA LYS A 97 15.59 -5.24 6.68
C LYS A 97 14.07 -5.06 6.58
N ASN A 98 13.61 -4.01 5.89
CA ASN A 98 12.19 -3.67 5.82
C ASN A 98 11.42 -4.47 4.76
N THR A 99 12.11 -5.17 3.88
CA THR A 99 11.51 -5.80 2.70
C THR A 99 11.72 -7.30 2.62
N VAL A 100 12.92 -7.77 2.91
CA VAL A 100 13.29 -9.19 2.86
C VAL A 100 13.17 -9.87 4.24
N PHE A 101 13.51 -9.13 5.30
CA PHE A 101 13.53 -9.65 6.67
C PHE A 101 12.36 -9.10 7.49
N THR A 102 11.15 -9.12 6.95
CA THR A 102 9.95 -8.54 7.58
C THR A 102 9.63 -9.09 8.97
N ASP A 103 10.05 -10.33 9.26
CA ASP A 103 9.86 -10.99 10.56
C ASP A 103 10.81 -10.49 11.67
N TRP A 104 11.65 -9.49 11.41
CA TRP A 104 12.61 -9.00 12.40
C TRP A 104 11.97 -8.48 13.70
N THR A 105 10.72 -8.06 13.65
CA THR A 105 9.93 -7.64 14.81
C THR A 105 9.61 -8.80 15.74
N SER A 106 9.49 -10.02 15.22
CA SER A 106 9.21 -11.24 15.98
C SER A 106 10.45 -11.88 16.63
N GLU A 107 11.66 -11.38 16.33
CA GLU A 107 12.91 -11.92 16.89
C GLU A 107 13.04 -11.70 18.42
N GLY A 108 12.27 -10.78 18.97
CA GLY A 108 12.30 -10.44 20.38
C GLY A 108 13.73 -10.12 20.88
N ASN A 109 14.15 -10.70 21.99
CA ASN A 109 15.49 -10.53 22.58
C ASN A 109 16.52 -11.61 22.15
N ASN A 110 16.22 -12.42 21.13
CA ASN A 110 17.13 -13.49 20.69
C ASN A 110 18.36 -12.91 19.95
N LYS A 111 19.47 -12.78 20.68
CA LYS A 111 20.74 -12.20 20.18
C LYS A 111 21.30 -12.99 18.97
N ILE A 112 21.15 -14.33 18.98
CA ILE A 112 21.69 -15.19 17.91
C ILE A 112 20.92 -14.94 16.60
N LYS A 113 19.58 -14.87 16.66
CA LYS A 113 18.75 -14.54 15.49
C LYS A 113 19.12 -13.16 14.91
N LYS A 114 19.27 -12.14 15.77
CA LYS A 114 19.67 -10.78 15.37
C LYS A 114 21.04 -10.75 14.68
N ILE A 115 22.03 -11.48 15.22
CA ILE A 115 23.38 -11.55 14.61
C ILE A 115 23.31 -12.25 13.25
N LYS A 116 22.61 -13.40 13.16
CA LYS A 116 22.44 -14.14 11.91
C LYS A 116 21.79 -13.27 10.83
N ARG A 117 20.68 -12.60 11.15
CA ARG A 117 20.02 -11.67 10.24
C ARG A 117 20.98 -10.55 9.82
N LYS A 118 21.71 -9.96 10.75
CA LYS A 118 22.64 -8.87 10.44
C LYS A 118 23.77 -9.27 9.48
N ILE A 119 24.25 -10.51 9.58
CA ILE A 119 25.22 -11.06 8.63
C ILE A 119 24.57 -11.26 7.26
N GLN A 120 23.33 -11.74 7.21
CA GLN A 120 22.59 -11.92 5.97
C GLN A 120 22.27 -10.58 5.30
N GLU A 121 21.85 -9.56 6.06
CA GLU A 121 21.66 -8.19 5.58
C GLU A 121 22.94 -7.63 4.93
N GLN A 122 24.08 -7.82 5.57
CA GLN A 122 25.38 -7.33 5.05
C GLN A 122 25.76 -8.04 3.75
N TYR A 123 25.61 -9.37 3.71
CA TYR A 123 25.90 -10.13 2.49
C TYR A 123 25.01 -9.70 1.33
N LEU A 124 23.70 -9.61 1.57
CA LEU A 124 22.74 -9.19 0.54
C LEU A 124 22.93 -7.73 0.13
N ALA A 125 23.34 -6.85 1.04
CA ALA A 125 23.64 -5.45 0.71
C ALA A 125 24.80 -5.31 -0.28
N LEU A 126 25.80 -6.19 -0.19
CA LEU A 126 26.88 -6.27 -1.18
C LEU A 126 26.40 -6.84 -2.52
N GLU A 127 25.52 -7.84 -2.48
CA GLU A 127 24.99 -8.45 -3.71
C GLU A 127 24.07 -7.50 -4.46
N ILE A 128 23.10 -6.86 -3.79
CA ILE A 128 22.11 -5.98 -4.44
C ILE A 128 22.78 -4.78 -5.16
N THR A 129 23.87 -4.24 -4.61
CA THR A 129 24.60 -3.12 -5.23
C THR A 129 25.37 -3.49 -6.50
N LYS A 130 25.45 -4.77 -6.87
CA LYS A 130 25.99 -5.21 -8.17
C LYS A 130 24.96 -5.13 -9.30
N TYR A 131 23.68 -5.12 -8.95
CA TYR A 131 22.56 -5.24 -9.90
C TYR A 131 21.75 -3.96 -9.99
N TYR A 132 21.65 -3.19 -8.90
CA TYR A 132 20.93 -1.93 -8.84
C TYR A 132 21.86 -0.74 -8.66
N SER A 133 21.56 0.34 -9.35
CA SER A 133 22.22 1.63 -9.12
C SER A 133 21.88 2.16 -7.71
N LYS A 134 22.65 3.12 -7.26
CA LYS A 134 22.38 3.79 -5.99
C LYS A 134 21.04 4.50 -5.97
N ASP A 135 20.67 5.12 -7.08
CA ASP A 135 19.41 5.83 -7.20
C ASP A 135 18.21 4.87 -7.17
N GLU A 136 18.31 3.72 -7.83
CA GLU A 136 17.28 2.66 -7.72
C GLU A 136 17.14 2.12 -6.30
N ILE A 137 18.25 1.92 -5.58
CA ILE A 137 18.22 1.49 -4.17
C ILE A 137 17.58 2.57 -3.29
N LEU A 138 17.92 3.84 -3.54
CA LEU A 138 17.34 4.97 -2.80
C LEU A 138 15.83 5.13 -3.07
N LEU A 139 15.41 5.01 -4.32
CA LEU A 139 14.02 5.04 -4.71
C LEU A 139 13.21 3.94 -3.98
N ARG A 140 13.70 2.70 -4.03
CA ARG A 140 13.07 1.56 -3.35
C ARG A 140 13.01 1.76 -1.84
N TYR A 141 14.06 2.33 -1.24
CA TYR A 141 14.08 2.68 0.17
C TYR A 141 13.02 3.73 0.50
N MET A 142 12.93 4.80 -0.27
CA MET A 142 11.95 5.88 -0.07
C MET A 142 10.50 5.40 -0.22
N ASN A 143 10.25 4.43 -1.09
CA ASN A 143 8.93 3.80 -1.24
C ASN A 143 8.60 2.74 -0.16
N ALA A 144 9.60 2.23 0.59
CA ALA A 144 9.41 1.11 1.50
C ALA A 144 9.51 1.46 2.99
N ILE A 145 10.13 2.60 3.32
CA ILE A 145 10.43 2.94 4.71
C ILE A 145 9.16 3.24 5.53
N ASN A 146 9.12 2.73 6.76
CA ASN A 146 8.06 3.06 7.71
C ASN A 146 8.30 4.47 8.29
N LEU A 147 7.33 5.35 8.09
CA LEU A 147 7.37 6.75 8.50
C LEU A 147 6.32 7.09 9.58
N GLY A 148 5.81 6.07 10.29
CA GLY A 148 4.84 6.27 11.36
C GLY A 148 3.42 6.50 10.86
N GLN A 149 2.45 6.67 11.76
CA GLN A 149 1.03 6.91 11.45
C GLN A 149 0.44 5.95 10.41
N ASN A 150 0.93 4.70 10.44
CA ASN A 150 0.54 3.67 9.49
C ASN A 150 0.87 3.99 8.03
N THR A 151 1.97 4.71 7.77
CA THR A 151 2.43 5.04 6.42
C THR A 151 3.71 4.29 6.05
N LEU A 152 3.73 3.74 4.85
CA LEU A 152 4.90 3.16 4.21
C LEU A 152 5.25 3.98 2.97
N GLY A 153 6.47 4.47 2.91
CA GLY A 153 6.97 5.31 1.82
C GLY A 153 6.65 6.81 1.94
N VAL A 154 7.40 7.58 1.15
CA VAL A 154 7.39 9.05 1.22
C VAL A 154 6.10 9.68 0.73
N GLU A 155 5.45 9.09 -0.28
CA GLU A 155 4.18 9.58 -0.80
C GLU A 155 3.08 9.46 0.25
N SER A 156 2.90 8.26 0.83
CA SER A 156 1.94 8.04 1.91
C SER A 156 2.21 8.95 3.11
N ALA A 157 3.48 9.18 3.46
CA ALA A 157 3.85 10.09 4.54
C ALA A 157 3.54 11.55 4.20
N SER A 158 3.80 11.99 2.96
CA SER A 158 3.48 13.34 2.49
C SER A 158 1.98 13.63 2.58
N LEU A 159 1.17 12.73 2.02
CA LEU A 159 -0.29 12.85 2.07
C LEU A 159 -0.80 12.83 3.51
N ARG A 160 -0.25 11.93 4.37
CA ARG A 160 -0.69 11.81 5.77
C ARG A 160 -0.34 13.02 6.61
N TYR A 161 0.87 13.57 6.49
CA TYR A 161 1.34 14.65 7.36
C TYR A 161 1.06 16.04 6.81
N PHE A 162 1.05 16.21 5.49
CA PHE A 162 0.95 17.51 4.82
C PHE A 162 -0.26 17.64 3.88
N GLY A 163 -1.00 16.56 3.59
CA GLY A 163 -2.18 16.55 2.74
C GLY A 163 -1.89 16.90 1.26
N LYS A 164 -0.64 16.64 0.80
CA LYS A 164 -0.20 16.93 -0.57
C LYS A 164 0.79 15.87 -1.06
N HIS A 165 0.96 15.78 -2.37
CA HIS A 165 1.91 14.87 -3.00
C HIS A 165 3.35 15.18 -2.60
N CYS A 166 4.21 14.15 -2.55
CA CYS A 166 5.60 14.35 -2.14
C CYS A 166 6.37 15.26 -3.11
N SER A 167 5.98 15.34 -4.39
CA SER A 167 6.54 16.26 -5.39
C SER A 167 6.40 17.74 -5.02
N GLU A 168 5.46 18.07 -4.14
CA GLU A 168 5.14 19.44 -3.71
C GLU A 168 5.85 19.83 -2.40
N LEU A 169 6.64 18.91 -1.82
CA LEU A 169 7.28 19.16 -0.52
C LEU A 169 8.45 20.15 -0.63
N THR A 170 8.51 21.06 0.32
CA THR A 170 9.65 21.96 0.53
C THR A 170 10.84 21.24 1.15
N ILE A 171 12.02 21.83 1.15
CA ILE A 171 13.23 21.31 1.83
C ILE A 171 12.92 21.09 3.33
N SER A 172 12.23 22.02 3.95
CA SER A 172 11.82 21.96 5.35
C SER A 172 10.96 20.72 5.65
N GLU A 173 9.96 20.47 4.82
CA GLU A 173 9.04 19.33 4.94
C GLU A 173 9.73 17.99 4.62
N CYS A 174 10.61 17.96 3.62
CA CYS A 174 11.45 16.78 3.34
C CYS A 174 12.31 16.40 4.56
N ALA A 175 12.90 17.40 5.24
CA ALA A 175 13.70 17.18 6.43
C ALA A 175 12.85 16.69 7.63
N VAL A 176 11.59 17.13 7.77
CA VAL A 176 10.63 16.60 8.77
C VAL A 176 10.39 15.12 8.52
N ILE A 177 10.04 14.72 7.29
CA ILE A 177 9.74 13.33 6.94
C ILE A 177 10.98 12.45 7.12
N ALA A 178 12.15 12.86 6.61
CA ALA A 178 13.39 12.11 6.76
C ALA A 178 13.76 11.92 8.24
N SER A 179 13.37 12.83 9.10
CA SER A 179 13.64 12.77 10.54
C SER A 179 12.80 11.76 11.31
N ILE A 180 11.75 11.20 10.71
CA ILE A 180 10.92 10.16 11.35
C ILE A 180 11.64 8.81 11.40
N THR A 181 12.57 8.54 10.49
CA THR A 181 13.34 7.30 10.39
C THR A 181 14.03 6.91 11.70
N GLN A 182 14.71 5.79 11.75
CA GLN A 182 15.36 5.23 12.94
C GLN A 182 14.38 4.82 14.07
N ASN A 183 13.45 5.69 14.47
CA ASN A 183 12.42 5.38 15.48
C ASN A 183 11.15 6.19 15.20
N PRO A 184 10.23 5.67 14.34
CA PRO A 184 9.01 6.37 13.95
C PRO A 184 8.07 6.72 15.12
N SER A 185 8.16 6.00 16.22
CA SER A 185 7.37 6.33 17.43
C SER A 185 7.96 7.52 18.19
N LYS A 186 9.29 7.55 18.35
CA LYS A 186 9.98 8.62 19.10
C LYS A 186 10.03 9.93 18.32
N TYR A 187 10.25 9.85 17.01
CA TYR A 187 10.42 11.03 16.15
C TYR A 187 9.14 11.38 15.37
N ASN A 188 7.98 10.95 15.89
CA ASN A 188 6.69 11.28 15.31
C ASN A 188 6.43 12.79 15.39
N PRO A 189 6.24 13.51 14.28
CA PRO A 189 6.13 14.96 14.30
C PRO A 189 4.85 15.49 14.95
N ILE A 190 3.81 14.62 15.08
CA ILE A 190 2.54 14.97 15.73
C ILE A 190 2.61 14.69 17.23
N ARG A 191 3.13 13.52 17.63
CA ARG A 191 3.14 13.09 19.03
C ARG A 191 4.33 13.63 19.81
N HIS A 192 5.47 13.85 19.15
CA HIS A 192 6.73 14.27 19.74
C HIS A 192 7.41 15.31 18.83
N PRO A 193 6.77 16.46 18.56
CA PRO A 193 7.28 17.48 17.65
C PRO A 193 8.67 17.97 18.05
N GLU A 194 8.93 18.16 19.36
CA GLU A 194 10.23 18.63 19.88
C GLU A 194 11.39 17.68 19.58
N GLU A 195 11.15 16.37 19.55
CA GLU A 195 12.16 15.38 19.20
C GLU A 195 12.39 15.33 17.68
N ASN A 196 11.32 15.51 16.92
CA ASN A 196 11.44 15.62 15.46
C ASN A 196 12.13 16.92 15.04
N VAL A 197 11.84 18.08 15.68
CA VAL A 197 12.53 19.36 15.45
C VAL A 197 14.03 19.21 15.60
N LYS A 198 14.52 18.67 16.71
CA LYS A 198 15.95 18.45 16.96
C LYS A 198 16.61 17.60 15.86
N ARG A 199 15.90 16.57 15.41
CA ARG A 199 16.41 15.66 14.38
C ARG A 199 16.35 16.30 12.99
N ARG A 200 15.32 17.12 12.70
CA ARG A 200 15.18 17.90 11.47
C ARG A 200 16.32 18.93 11.35
N GLU A 201 16.60 19.69 12.42
CA GLU A 201 17.72 20.64 12.44
C GLU A 201 19.05 19.94 12.17
N LYS A 202 19.28 18.77 12.78
CA LYS A 202 20.44 17.93 12.49
C LYS A 202 20.47 17.49 11.02
N CYS A 203 19.32 17.12 10.44
CA CYS A 203 19.21 16.73 9.04
C CYS A 203 19.61 17.89 8.11
N LEU A 204 19.02 19.07 8.32
CA LEU A 204 19.33 20.28 7.56
C LEU A 204 20.82 20.68 7.67
N THR A 205 21.38 20.61 8.88
CA THR A 205 22.82 20.87 9.11
C THR A 205 23.68 19.89 8.30
N LYS A 206 23.33 18.61 8.30
CA LYS A 206 24.03 17.61 7.50
C LYS A 206 23.88 17.83 5.99
N MET A 207 22.69 18.21 5.54
CA MET A 207 22.49 18.57 4.13
C MET A 207 23.35 19.74 3.69
N LEU A 208 23.53 20.75 4.55
CA LEU A 208 24.44 21.88 4.30
C LEU A 208 25.91 21.43 4.31
N GLU A 209 26.36 20.67 5.33
CA GLU A 209 27.72 20.15 5.43
C GLU A 209 28.14 19.31 4.21
N LEU A 210 27.18 18.55 3.64
CA LEU A 210 27.39 17.71 2.46
C LEU A 210 27.25 18.48 1.14
N GLY A 211 26.89 19.77 1.19
CA GLY A 211 26.67 20.59 -0.01
C GLY A 211 25.40 20.22 -0.79
N PHE A 212 24.45 19.57 -0.17
CA PHE A 212 23.16 19.20 -0.77
C PHE A 212 22.20 20.37 -0.86
N ILE A 213 22.35 21.36 0.02
CA ILE A 213 21.64 22.63 0.02
C ILE A 213 22.65 23.78 0.21
N THR A 214 22.29 24.96 -0.29
CA THR A 214 23.06 26.19 -0.08
C THR A 214 22.80 26.78 1.31
N GLN A 215 23.66 27.71 1.75
CA GLN A 215 23.44 28.43 3.00
C GLN A 215 22.09 29.17 3.02
N ALA A 216 21.69 29.80 1.91
CA ALA A 216 20.40 30.49 1.82
C ALA A 216 19.21 29.54 1.99
N GLN A 217 19.27 28.36 1.37
CA GLN A 217 18.24 27.31 1.52
C GLN A 217 18.19 26.74 2.95
N TYR A 218 19.35 26.59 3.58
CA TYR A 218 19.42 26.18 5.00
C TYR A 218 18.77 27.25 5.90
N ASP A 219 19.14 28.52 5.73
CA ASP A 219 18.60 29.63 6.54
C ASP A 219 17.07 29.75 6.35
N GLU A 220 16.58 29.62 5.13
CA GLU A 220 15.15 29.61 4.82
C GLU A 220 14.44 28.42 5.51
N ALA A 221 14.98 27.21 5.38
CA ALA A 221 14.40 26.02 6.01
C ALA A 221 14.44 26.10 7.54
N MET A 222 15.48 26.69 8.13
CA MET A 222 15.56 26.90 9.59
C MET A 222 14.57 27.96 10.07
N ALA A 223 14.36 29.04 9.30
CA ALA A 223 13.37 30.07 9.60
C ALA A 223 11.92 29.55 9.53
N ASP A 224 11.67 28.49 8.76
CA ASP A 224 10.36 27.84 8.61
C ASP A 224 10.01 26.91 9.80
N THR A 225 10.85 26.81 10.85
CA THR A 225 10.68 25.78 11.89
C THR A 225 9.31 25.79 12.53
N ASP A 226 8.80 26.92 12.98
CA ASP A 226 7.49 27.00 13.62
C ASP A 226 6.37 26.75 12.59
N ALA A 227 6.43 27.40 11.43
CA ALA A 227 5.42 27.30 10.39
C ALA A 227 5.29 25.90 9.78
N VAL A 228 6.38 25.13 9.64
CA VAL A 228 6.31 23.76 9.11
C VAL A 228 5.54 22.84 10.04
N TYR A 229 5.68 22.99 11.35
CA TYR A 229 4.95 22.15 12.32
C TYR A 229 3.49 22.57 12.46
N GLU A 230 3.13 23.82 12.18
CA GLU A 230 1.74 24.26 12.08
C GLU A 230 1.00 23.66 10.88
N ARG A 231 1.73 23.33 9.80
CA ARG A 231 1.16 22.67 8.61
C ARG A 231 0.96 21.17 8.79
N ILE A 232 1.51 20.56 9.82
CA ILE A 232 1.40 19.12 10.04
C ILE A 232 0.03 18.79 10.62
N GLY A 233 -0.68 17.85 9.95
CA GLY A 233 -1.97 17.32 10.38
C GLY A 233 -2.02 15.80 10.30
N LEU A 234 -3.21 15.25 10.51
CA LEU A 234 -3.56 13.86 10.19
C LEU A 234 -4.60 13.88 9.09
N TYR A 235 -4.12 13.96 7.85
CA TYR A 235 -4.98 13.93 6.67
C TYR A 235 -5.37 12.49 6.35
N ASP A 236 -6.62 12.28 5.97
CA ASP A 236 -7.08 10.97 5.53
C ASP A 236 -6.52 10.63 4.15
N ILE A 237 -6.15 9.37 3.97
CA ILE A 237 -5.69 8.84 2.69
C ILE A 237 -6.61 7.68 2.34
N ASP A 238 -7.33 7.79 1.23
CA ASP A 238 -8.03 6.65 0.66
C ASP A 238 -7.05 5.79 -0.15
N TYR A 239 -6.46 4.82 0.53
CA TYR A 239 -5.56 3.87 -0.10
C TYR A 239 -6.27 2.95 -1.09
N GLN A 240 -7.58 2.76 -0.95
CA GLN A 240 -8.34 1.90 -1.87
C GLN A 240 -8.59 2.63 -3.19
N GLU A 241 -8.98 3.90 -3.14
CA GLU A 241 -9.11 4.71 -4.35
C GLU A 241 -7.75 4.93 -5.03
N ALA A 242 -6.73 5.29 -4.25
CA ALA A 242 -5.38 5.56 -4.76
C ALA A 242 -4.66 4.33 -5.33
N ASN A 243 -5.00 3.12 -4.85
CA ASN A 243 -4.50 1.84 -5.35
C ASN A 243 -5.58 1.05 -6.11
N ALA A 244 -6.67 1.70 -6.55
CA ALA A 244 -7.72 1.02 -7.28
C ALA A 244 -7.16 0.42 -8.57
N THR A 245 -7.24 -0.89 -8.66
CA THR A 245 -7.04 -1.60 -9.92
C THR A 245 -8.31 -1.46 -10.75
N THR A 246 -8.18 -1.42 -12.05
CA THR A 246 -9.33 -1.39 -12.96
C THR A 246 -10.13 -2.69 -12.93
N GLY A 247 -9.65 -3.69 -12.20
CA GLY A 247 -10.23 -4.98 -11.82
C GLY A 247 -11.23 -5.54 -12.85
N SER A 248 -10.72 -6.14 -13.93
CA SER A 248 -11.55 -6.88 -14.87
C SER A 248 -11.48 -8.37 -14.59
N TYR A 249 -12.49 -9.13 -14.98
CA TYR A 249 -12.43 -10.61 -14.92
C TYR A 249 -11.21 -11.18 -15.63
N PHE A 250 -10.77 -10.52 -16.70
CA PHE A 250 -9.55 -10.91 -17.41
C PHE A 250 -8.30 -10.66 -16.56
N SER A 251 -8.22 -9.51 -15.91
CA SER A 251 -7.11 -9.14 -15.03
C SER A 251 -7.01 -10.09 -13.83
N ASP A 252 -8.15 -10.44 -13.20
CA ASP A 252 -8.20 -11.40 -12.11
C ASP A 252 -7.70 -12.79 -12.55
N ALA A 253 -8.09 -13.23 -13.75
CA ALA A 253 -7.63 -14.49 -14.31
C ALA A 253 -6.11 -14.49 -14.58
N VAL A 254 -5.58 -13.37 -15.08
CA VAL A 254 -4.12 -13.19 -15.28
C VAL A 254 -3.39 -13.20 -13.94
N TYR A 255 -3.93 -12.54 -12.90
CA TYR A 255 -3.35 -12.57 -11.56
C TYR A 255 -3.18 -13.99 -11.03
N GLU A 256 -4.25 -14.78 -11.06
CA GLU A 256 -4.23 -16.16 -10.59
C GLU A 256 -3.28 -17.05 -11.41
N GLN A 257 -3.24 -16.87 -12.73
CA GLN A 257 -2.33 -17.62 -13.59
C GLN A 257 -0.87 -17.31 -13.27
N VAL A 258 -0.49 -16.05 -13.19
CA VAL A 258 0.90 -15.64 -12.87
C VAL A 258 1.29 -16.08 -11.45
N LYS A 259 0.36 -16.02 -10.48
CA LYS A 259 0.57 -16.57 -9.13
C LYS A 259 0.92 -18.05 -9.18
N GLN A 260 0.18 -18.85 -9.95
CA GLN A 260 0.45 -20.27 -10.11
C GLN A 260 1.78 -20.53 -10.81
N ASP A 261 2.11 -19.76 -11.84
CA ASP A 261 3.39 -19.89 -12.56
C ASP A 261 4.58 -19.58 -11.64
N LEU A 262 4.46 -18.59 -10.77
CA LEU A 262 5.47 -18.29 -9.74
C LEU A 262 5.61 -19.43 -8.73
N ILE A 263 4.51 -20.04 -8.30
CA ILE A 263 4.54 -21.21 -7.40
C ILE A 263 5.21 -22.40 -8.09
N LEU A 264 4.90 -22.66 -9.35
CA LEU A 264 5.56 -23.70 -10.15
C LEU A 264 7.05 -23.42 -10.37
N ALA A 265 7.46 -22.14 -10.43
CA ALA A 265 8.86 -21.73 -10.48
C ALA A 265 9.59 -21.90 -9.13
N GLY A 266 8.88 -22.33 -8.07
CA GLY A 266 9.45 -22.68 -6.77
C GLY A 266 9.34 -21.61 -5.68
N TYR A 267 8.54 -20.56 -5.90
CA TYR A 267 8.18 -19.61 -4.85
C TYR A 267 7.08 -20.21 -3.95
N ASN A 268 7.06 -19.86 -2.67
CA ASN A 268 5.89 -20.17 -1.85
C ASN A 268 4.77 -19.16 -2.15
N GLU A 269 3.55 -19.46 -1.74
CA GLU A 269 2.36 -18.66 -2.03
C GLU A 269 2.50 -17.20 -1.57
N THR A 270 2.94 -16.97 -0.35
CA THR A 270 3.15 -15.61 0.19
C THR A 270 4.17 -14.82 -0.63
N MET A 271 5.24 -15.47 -1.07
CA MET A 271 6.26 -14.82 -1.91
C MET A 271 5.72 -14.53 -3.31
N ALA A 272 4.94 -15.44 -3.90
CA ALA A 272 4.30 -15.24 -5.20
C ALA A 272 3.34 -14.03 -5.16
N GLU A 273 2.52 -13.91 -4.12
CA GLU A 273 1.66 -12.74 -3.89
C GLU A 273 2.45 -11.46 -3.69
N THR A 274 3.53 -11.50 -2.92
CA THR A 274 4.40 -10.34 -2.72
C THR A 274 5.06 -9.90 -4.03
N LEU A 275 5.53 -10.83 -4.85
CA LEU A 275 6.09 -10.54 -6.17
C LEU A 275 5.04 -9.92 -7.09
N LEU A 276 3.82 -10.45 -7.10
CA LEU A 276 2.73 -9.94 -7.92
C LEU A 276 2.28 -8.53 -7.51
N THR A 277 2.27 -8.23 -6.23
CA THR A 277 1.70 -6.95 -5.73
C THR A 277 2.75 -5.87 -5.46
N SER A 278 4.02 -6.25 -5.38
CA SER A 278 5.10 -5.35 -4.95
C SER A 278 6.44 -5.61 -5.66
N GLY A 279 6.46 -6.54 -6.62
CA GLY A 279 7.70 -6.99 -7.28
C GLY A 279 8.05 -6.25 -8.55
N GLY A 280 7.22 -5.30 -9.00
CA GLY A 280 7.47 -4.55 -10.22
C GLY A 280 7.54 -5.45 -11.46
N LEU A 281 6.74 -6.52 -11.49
CA LEU A 281 6.72 -7.42 -12.64
C LEU A 281 6.07 -6.72 -13.84
N ARG A 282 6.59 -7.02 -15.02
CA ARG A 282 5.94 -6.71 -16.29
C ARG A 282 5.22 -7.97 -16.78
N VAL A 283 3.90 -7.94 -16.83
CA VAL A 283 3.08 -9.06 -17.28
C VAL A 283 2.52 -8.74 -18.67
N GLU A 284 2.93 -9.48 -19.68
CA GLU A 284 2.39 -9.37 -21.04
C GLU A 284 1.28 -10.41 -21.20
N SER A 285 0.04 -9.94 -21.35
CA SER A 285 -1.13 -10.79 -21.48
C SER A 285 -1.54 -11.02 -22.92
N THR A 286 -2.47 -11.93 -23.11
CA THR A 286 -3.02 -12.28 -24.43
C THR A 286 -4.24 -11.44 -24.80
N LEU A 287 -4.67 -10.47 -23.99
CA LEU A 287 -5.84 -9.63 -24.22
C LEU A 287 -5.73 -8.89 -25.56
N ASP A 288 -6.74 -9.06 -26.38
CA ASP A 288 -6.92 -8.29 -27.61
C ASP A 288 -7.85 -7.10 -27.31
N PRO A 289 -7.31 -5.85 -27.31
CA PRO A 289 -8.10 -4.69 -26.89
C PRO A 289 -9.30 -4.42 -27.83
N LYS A 290 -9.23 -4.81 -29.10
CA LYS A 290 -10.33 -4.62 -30.05
C LYS A 290 -11.48 -5.56 -29.74
N ILE A 291 -11.18 -6.84 -29.49
CA ILE A 291 -12.18 -7.83 -29.12
C ILE A 291 -12.79 -7.50 -27.77
N GLN A 292 -11.97 -7.12 -26.79
CA GLN A 292 -12.43 -6.73 -25.47
C GLN A 292 -13.37 -5.52 -25.53
N ASN A 293 -13.05 -4.50 -26.32
CA ASN A 293 -13.91 -3.33 -26.49
C ASN A 293 -15.25 -3.68 -27.11
N ILE A 294 -15.30 -4.56 -28.11
CA ILE A 294 -16.56 -5.04 -28.68
C ILE A 294 -17.41 -5.72 -27.58
N LEU A 295 -16.79 -6.59 -26.76
CA LEU A 295 -17.52 -7.22 -25.66
C LEU A 295 -18.04 -6.20 -24.65
N ASN A 296 -17.25 -5.21 -24.30
CA ASN A 296 -17.64 -4.17 -23.36
C ASN A 296 -18.84 -3.36 -23.90
N GLU A 297 -18.82 -3.00 -25.19
CA GLU A 297 -19.90 -2.27 -25.86
C GLU A 297 -21.19 -3.10 -25.89
N GLU A 298 -21.12 -4.37 -26.29
CA GLU A 298 -22.28 -5.25 -26.38
C GLU A 298 -22.87 -5.56 -24.99
N TYR A 299 -22.05 -5.70 -23.97
CA TYR A 299 -22.51 -5.91 -22.58
C TYR A 299 -23.05 -4.63 -21.94
N ALA A 300 -22.65 -3.46 -22.40
CA ALA A 300 -23.20 -2.18 -21.94
C ALA A 300 -24.55 -1.84 -22.61
N ASP A 301 -24.87 -2.45 -23.74
CA ASP A 301 -26.12 -2.18 -24.45
C ASP A 301 -27.30 -2.91 -23.79
N ALA A 302 -28.15 -2.13 -23.12
CA ALA A 302 -29.32 -2.64 -22.44
C ALA A 302 -30.31 -3.39 -23.39
N SER A 303 -30.28 -3.12 -24.70
CA SER A 303 -31.14 -3.80 -25.67
C SER A 303 -30.79 -5.27 -25.87
N ASN A 304 -29.58 -5.69 -25.49
CA ASN A 304 -29.12 -7.06 -25.53
C ASN A 304 -29.65 -7.92 -24.36
N TYR A 305 -30.35 -7.29 -23.38
CA TYR A 305 -30.85 -7.97 -22.20
C TYR A 305 -32.39 -8.11 -22.20
N PRO A 306 -32.95 -9.11 -21.49
CA PRO A 306 -34.41 -9.25 -21.34
C PRO A 306 -35.05 -8.02 -20.68
N GLU A 307 -36.22 -7.58 -21.15
CA GLU A 307 -36.94 -6.43 -20.60
C GLU A 307 -37.36 -6.60 -19.12
N ASN A 308 -37.45 -7.84 -18.61
CA ASN A 308 -37.89 -8.15 -17.25
C ASN A 308 -36.74 -8.62 -16.34
N VAL A 309 -35.69 -7.83 -16.26
CA VAL A 309 -34.55 -8.07 -15.35
C VAL A 309 -35.04 -8.00 -13.91
N LYS A 310 -34.71 -9.02 -13.11
CA LYS A 310 -34.87 -9.01 -11.66
C LYS A 310 -33.57 -8.61 -10.98
N TRP A 311 -33.68 -8.14 -9.75
CA TRP A 311 -32.55 -7.64 -9.00
C TRP A 311 -32.30 -8.49 -7.75
N TYR A 312 -31.11 -9.08 -7.66
CA TYR A 312 -30.68 -9.78 -6.46
C TYR A 312 -30.02 -8.79 -5.49
N LEU A 313 -30.57 -8.69 -4.28
CA LEU A 313 -30.07 -7.82 -3.23
C LEU A 313 -28.97 -8.50 -2.42
N ASN A 314 -27.82 -7.84 -2.32
CA ASN A 314 -26.79 -8.12 -1.33
C ASN A 314 -26.78 -6.98 -0.32
N TYR A 315 -26.93 -7.31 0.98
CA TYR A 315 -27.15 -6.34 2.04
C TYR A 315 -26.37 -6.70 3.30
N ALA A 316 -25.75 -5.70 3.91
CA ALA A 316 -25.15 -5.79 5.24
C ALA A 316 -25.51 -4.52 6.02
N LEU A 317 -25.83 -4.68 7.31
CA LEU A 317 -26.21 -3.60 8.22
C LEU A 317 -25.44 -3.76 9.53
N THR A 318 -24.82 -2.69 9.99
CA THR A 318 -24.23 -2.59 11.32
C THR A 318 -24.94 -1.49 12.09
N ILE A 319 -25.58 -1.82 13.21
CA ILE A 319 -26.23 -0.84 14.10
C ILE A 319 -25.32 -0.61 15.30
N ILE A 320 -25.11 0.66 15.62
CA ILE A 320 -24.31 1.11 16.76
C ILE A 320 -25.25 1.50 17.89
N SER A 321 -25.27 0.70 18.95
CA SER A 321 -26.09 0.96 20.15
C SER A 321 -25.51 2.13 20.96
N PRO A 322 -26.30 2.83 21.81
CA PRO A 322 -25.82 3.97 22.59
C PRO A 322 -24.64 3.66 23.53
N ASP A 323 -24.43 2.40 23.88
CA ASP A 323 -23.29 1.92 24.66
C ASP A 323 -22.05 1.65 23.82
N GLY A 324 -22.09 1.92 22.49
CA GLY A 324 -21.00 1.67 21.54
C GLY A 324 -20.94 0.23 21.01
N THR A 325 -21.89 -0.64 21.39
CA THR A 325 -21.93 -2.02 20.88
C THR A 325 -22.32 -2.04 19.41
N LYS A 326 -21.54 -2.73 18.56
CA LYS A 326 -21.82 -2.94 17.14
C LYS A 326 -22.60 -4.25 16.94
N ASN A 327 -23.78 -4.14 16.37
CA ASN A 327 -24.65 -5.26 16.04
C ASN A 327 -24.71 -5.45 14.53
N ASN A 328 -24.19 -6.56 14.03
CA ASN A 328 -24.06 -6.84 12.60
C ASN A 328 -25.19 -7.77 12.11
N PHE A 329 -25.79 -7.41 10.99
CA PHE A 329 -26.86 -8.16 10.33
C PHE A 329 -26.49 -8.38 8.87
N SER A 330 -26.59 -9.61 8.41
CA SER A 330 -26.37 -9.99 7.02
C SER A 330 -27.68 -10.09 6.23
N LYS A 331 -27.56 -10.24 4.91
CA LYS A 331 -28.72 -10.53 4.04
C LYS A 331 -29.47 -11.80 4.44
N GLU A 332 -28.79 -12.78 5.03
CA GLU A 332 -29.40 -14.02 5.52
C GLU A 332 -30.27 -13.75 6.76
N ASN A 333 -29.84 -12.84 7.62
CA ASN A 333 -30.65 -12.37 8.75
C ASN A 333 -31.89 -11.64 8.25
N MET A 334 -31.75 -10.75 7.27
CA MET A 334 -32.87 -10.06 6.62
C MET A 334 -33.85 -11.05 5.99
N MET A 335 -33.36 -12.00 5.20
CA MET A 335 -34.17 -13.03 4.57
C MET A 335 -34.97 -13.87 5.63
N THR A 336 -34.31 -14.23 6.71
CA THR A 336 -34.91 -14.99 7.81
C THR A 336 -35.99 -14.18 8.51
N TRP A 337 -35.74 -12.91 8.79
CA TRP A 337 -36.70 -12.01 9.43
C TRP A 337 -37.95 -11.84 8.59
N PHE A 338 -37.82 -11.58 7.26
CA PHE A 338 -38.97 -11.45 6.38
C PHE A 338 -39.77 -12.74 6.28
N LYS A 339 -39.11 -13.91 6.23
CA LYS A 339 -39.82 -15.21 6.23
C LYS A 339 -40.62 -15.47 7.49
N GLN A 340 -40.14 -14.99 8.61
CA GLN A 340 -40.83 -15.16 9.90
C GLN A 340 -41.93 -14.15 10.14
N ASN A 341 -41.79 -12.91 9.67
CA ASN A 341 -42.67 -11.81 10.07
C ASN A 341 -43.65 -11.36 8.98
N GLN A 342 -43.35 -11.63 7.70
CA GLN A 342 -44.19 -11.10 6.61
C GLN A 342 -44.52 -12.15 5.53
N ASN A 343 -43.54 -12.80 4.94
CA ASN A 343 -43.73 -13.69 3.80
C ASN A 343 -42.79 -14.90 3.87
N SER A 344 -43.34 -16.07 4.16
CA SER A 344 -42.58 -17.33 4.28
C SER A 344 -41.82 -17.74 3.00
N LYS A 345 -42.19 -17.17 1.85
CA LYS A 345 -41.51 -17.39 0.55
C LYS A 345 -40.56 -16.24 0.16
N PHE A 346 -40.31 -15.30 1.07
CA PHE A 346 -39.42 -14.18 0.78
C PHE A 346 -38.06 -14.68 0.35
N ASN A 347 -37.55 -14.05 -0.69
CA ASN A 347 -36.18 -14.21 -1.17
C ASN A 347 -35.59 -12.82 -1.50
N LEU A 348 -34.33 -12.76 -1.80
CA LEU A 348 -33.63 -11.50 -2.05
C LEU A 348 -33.68 -11.08 -3.53
N ILE A 349 -34.66 -11.58 -4.31
CA ILE A 349 -34.81 -11.25 -5.73
C ILE A 349 -36.06 -10.39 -5.90
N PHE A 350 -35.89 -9.19 -6.42
CA PHE A 350 -36.93 -8.17 -6.57
C PHE A 350 -37.23 -7.87 -8.05
N SER A 351 -38.45 -7.38 -8.29
CA SER A 351 -38.86 -6.98 -9.64
C SER A 351 -38.33 -5.60 -10.05
N SER A 352 -37.98 -4.78 -9.09
CA SER A 352 -37.38 -3.47 -9.28
C SER A 352 -36.32 -3.18 -8.19
N GLN A 353 -35.44 -2.23 -8.42
CA GLN A 353 -34.53 -1.73 -7.40
C GLN A 353 -35.29 -1.01 -6.27
N ASP A 354 -36.38 -0.29 -6.61
CA ASP A 354 -37.19 0.42 -5.63
C ASP A 354 -37.84 -0.55 -4.63
N ASP A 355 -38.33 -1.72 -5.09
CA ASP A 355 -38.84 -2.76 -4.20
C ASP A 355 -37.77 -3.30 -3.25
N ALA A 356 -36.52 -3.41 -3.74
CA ALA A 356 -35.41 -3.85 -2.91
C ALA A 356 -35.05 -2.80 -1.84
N TYR A 357 -34.98 -1.53 -2.21
CA TYR A 357 -34.76 -0.45 -1.24
C TYR A 357 -35.88 -0.36 -0.21
N ALA A 358 -37.13 -0.49 -0.60
CA ALA A 358 -38.28 -0.53 0.34
C ALA A 358 -38.15 -1.69 1.34
N ALA A 359 -37.68 -2.84 0.90
CA ALA A 359 -37.43 -3.97 1.80
C ALA A 359 -36.25 -3.70 2.75
N VAL A 360 -35.17 -3.06 2.27
CA VAL A 360 -34.06 -2.64 3.12
C VAL A 360 -34.51 -1.68 4.20
N ASP A 361 -35.25 -0.63 3.85
CA ASP A 361 -35.77 0.37 4.80
C ASP A 361 -36.67 -0.29 5.86
N THR A 362 -37.55 -1.22 5.43
CA THR A 362 -38.42 -1.97 6.34
C THR A 362 -37.61 -2.79 7.35
N TYR A 363 -36.58 -3.50 6.86
CA TYR A 363 -35.74 -4.33 7.71
C TYR A 363 -34.87 -3.50 8.65
N ARG A 364 -34.23 -2.44 8.15
CA ARG A 364 -33.41 -1.51 8.94
C ARG A 364 -34.21 -0.92 10.10
N SER A 365 -35.37 -0.35 9.79
CA SER A 365 -36.28 0.23 10.82
C SER A 365 -36.71 -0.78 11.86
N ALA A 366 -36.97 -2.03 11.45
CA ALA A 366 -37.31 -3.09 12.38
C ALA A 366 -36.13 -3.46 13.31
N MET A 367 -34.93 -3.53 12.80
CA MET A 367 -33.73 -3.85 13.60
C MET A 367 -33.36 -2.71 14.55
N LEU A 368 -33.46 -1.46 14.10
CA LEU A 368 -33.30 -0.29 14.95
C LEU A 368 -34.30 -0.27 16.11
N ALA A 369 -35.56 -0.50 15.81
CA ALA A 369 -36.62 -0.58 16.82
C ALA A 369 -36.40 -1.74 17.83
N GLN A 370 -35.93 -2.90 17.33
CA GLN A 370 -35.62 -4.07 18.18
C GLN A 370 -34.51 -3.78 19.17
N LEU A 371 -33.54 -2.96 18.78
CA LEU A 371 -32.39 -2.56 19.62
C LEU A 371 -32.65 -1.29 20.43
N GLY A 372 -33.80 -0.63 20.24
CA GLY A 372 -34.13 0.64 20.88
C GLY A 372 -33.24 1.80 20.44
N VAL A 373 -32.74 1.74 19.20
CA VAL A 373 -31.89 2.75 18.61
C VAL A 373 -32.69 3.65 17.69
N GLU A 374 -32.47 4.96 17.75
CA GLU A 374 -33.18 5.93 16.90
C GLU A 374 -32.70 5.79 15.43
N ASP A 375 -33.67 5.91 14.49
CA ASP A 375 -33.37 5.88 13.05
C ASP A 375 -32.73 7.19 12.62
N ASN A 376 -31.42 7.23 12.77
CA ASN A 376 -30.55 8.33 12.40
C ASN A 376 -29.31 7.74 11.71
N ALA A 377 -28.85 8.36 10.62
CA ALA A 377 -27.73 7.90 9.82
C ALA A 377 -26.41 7.75 10.62
N ASP A 378 -26.25 8.45 11.73
CA ASP A 378 -25.08 8.31 12.62
C ASP A 378 -25.10 7.02 13.44
N ASN A 379 -26.24 6.34 13.54
CA ASN A 379 -26.44 5.15 14.37
C ASN A 379 -26.30 3.83 13.61
N TYR A 380 -26.07 3.88 12.29
CA TYR A 380 -25.86 2.66 11.52
C TYR A 380 -24.94 2.89 10.31
N GLU A 381 -24.32 1.82 9.90
CA GLU A 381 -23.54 1.70 8.64
C GLU A 381 -24.23 0.59 7.81
N GLU A 382 -24.51 0.86 6.53
CA GLU A 382 -25.10 -0.18 5.68
C GLU A 382 -24.41 -0.25 4.31
N THR A 383 -24.35 -1.46 3.76
CA THR A 383 -23.87 -1.71 2.40
C THR A 383 -25.00 -2.34 1.60
N ILE A 384 -25.35 -1.69 0.50
CA ILE A 384 -26.40 -2.15 -0.42
C ILE A 384 -25.75 -2.33 -1.79
N SER A 385 -25.83 -3.53 -2.35
CA SER A 385 -25.51 -3.76 -3.75
C SER A 385 -26.57 -4.62 -4.42
N MET A 386 -26.88 -4.34 -5.69
CA MET A 386 -27.90 -5.02 -6.45
C MET A 386 -27.31 -5.57 -7.74
N THR A 387 -27.51 -6.86 -7.96
CA THR A 387 -27.02 -7.54 -9.15
C THR A 387 -28.22 -7.92 -10.04
N PRO A 388 -28.19 -7.53 -11.35
CA PRO A 388 -29.25 -7.93 -12.27
C PRO A 388 -29.28 -9.45 -12.48
N GLN A 389 -30.46 -10.00 -12.73
CA GLN A 389 -30.68 -11.42 -12.96
C GLN A 389 -31.52 -11.59 -14.24
N PRO A 390 -31.14 -12.43 -15.19
CA PRO A 390 -29.99 -13.34 -15.18
C PRO A 390 -28.64 -12.61 -15.36
N GLN A 391 -27.58 -13.22 -14.86
CA GLN A 391 -26.20 -12.83 -15.19
C GLN A 391 -25.72 -13.61 -16.41
N SER A 392 -24.76 -13.03 -17.15
CA SER A 392 -24.06 -13.71 -18.22
C SER A 392 -22.57 -13.46 -18.13
N ALA A 393 -21.79 -14.36 -18.73
CA ALA A 393 -20.36 -14.21 -18.88
C ALA A 393 -19.94 -14.76 -20.23
N MET A 394 -18.90 -14.17 -20.82
CA MET A 394 -18.33 -14.61 -22.08
C MET A 394 -16.81 -14.65 -21.99
N VAL A 395 -16.24 -15.72 -22.54
CA VAL A 395 -14.80 -15.90 -22.71
C VAL A 395 -14.56 -16.17 -24.19
N ILE A 396 -13.65 -15.43 -24.80
CA ILE A 396 -13.25 -15.63 -26.20
C ILE A 396 -11.84 -16.21 -26.22
N GLU A 397 -11.73 -17.38 -26.89
CA GLU A 397 -10.48 -18.11 -27.06
C GLU A 397 -10.08 -18.14 -28.53
N GLU A 398 -8.81 -17.89 -28.80
CA GLU A 398 -8.23 -18.00 -30.14
C GLU A 398 -7.98 -19.47 -30.48
N GLN A 399 -8.70 -20.01 -31.46
CA GLN A 399 -8.75 -21.44 -31.75
C GLN A 399 -7.39 -22.09 -32.05
N ASN A 400 -6.46 -21.34 -32.64
CA ASN A 400 -5.17 -21.89 -33.07
C ASN A 400 -4.12 -21.93 -31.94
N THR A 401 -4.26 -21.10 -30.94
CA THR A 401 -3.28 -20.92 -29.84
C THR A 401 -3.82 -21.40 -28.49
N GLY A 402 -5.14 -21.43 -28.32
CA GLY A 402 -5.79 -21.66 -27.05
C GLY A 402 -5.69 -20.45 -26.10
N TYR A 403 -5.28 -19.29 -26.59
CA TYR A 403 -5.18 -18.09 -25.78
C TYR A 403 -6.55 -17.46 -25.56
N VAL A 404 -6.85 -17.16 -24.30
CA VAL A 404 -8.00 -16.30 -23.96
C VAL A 404 -7.64 -14.87 -24.34
N VAL A 405 -8.42 -14.29 -25.27
CA VAL A 405 -8.14 -12.97 -25.85
C VAL A 405 -9.11 -11.90 -25.37
N ALA A 406 -10.24 -12.27 -24.78
CA ALA A 406 -11.17 -11.36 -24.14
C ALA A 406 -12.04 -12.09 -23.13
N MET A 407 -12.49 -11.39 -22.10
CA MET A 407 -13.37 -11.94 -21.05
C MET A 407 -14.24 -10.83 -20.46
N ILE A 408 -15.50 -11.13 -20.27
CA ILE A 408 -16.46 -10.25 -19.58
C ILE A 408 -17.46 -11.07 -18.78
N GLY A 409 -17.99 -10.49 -17.72
CA GLY A 409 -19.03 -11.08 -16.90
C GLY A 409 -19.72 -10.02 -16.04
N GLY A 410 -20.86 -10.36 -15.41
CA GLY A 410 -21.58 -9.44 -14.51
C GLY A 410 -23.03 -9.75 -14.36
#